data_3967ce84cd61f01a9c6d4e2db1738e1b
#
_entry.id   3967ce84cd61f01a9c6d4e2db1738e1b
#
_cell.length_a   1.000
_cell.length_b   1.000
_cell.length_c   1.000
_cell.angle_alpha   90.00
_cell.angle_beta   90.00
_cell.angle_gamma   90.00
#
_symmetry.space_group_name_H-M   'P 1'
#
loop_
_entity.id
_entity.type
_entity.pdbx_description
1 polymer ?
#
loop_
_entity_poly.entity_id
_entity_poly.type
_entity_poly.pdbx_seq_one_letter_code
_entity_poly.pdbx_strand_id
1 'polypeptide(L)'
;MQELGEKNMIQTTFLDFAQSRISGLKVESLFEQFENKKNQKRQAIMNLKEEPIFFKALDRYAEYVSKGGMIFKEVKLKQEVLFSKKEISTIFYSFPEHYTLAQRFTYTTEELLKRLKPIIKKESKKDWVEDYLELLSEEEYKALMNNQKFTSFKEEKEFLANKVVTKQFKKVRKALNKKSYFHYKAQYANFLKVVPKLIKIENYGVSLAEWQAEEAFVIKQLNRKQIMMEDTVPYLYLQDLIVGKEMMRTIKFVFIDEIQDYSAQQIRYLKSLFPNSRFTMLGDLNQAIFKNKQKEKTLLDSIKPLFDEDKISQIDLTKTYRSTADITNFTKGILLDSQMIEAFDRKGELPQIVVRSSYKEIIAEITQVLKKTNDVSTLTAIIGKTKKECEEAYAALKDYFDLTLISKENQKLADGLIILPSYLAKGLEFDTVIVLDASANNYQLESERTLLYTICSRAMHRLIVTSHGAISPLLADIPSDLYHLT
;
A
#
# COMPACT_ATOMS: atom_id res chain seq x y z
N MET A 1 -5.00 -22.54 -3.40
CA MET A 1 -5.24 -22.39 -1.95
C MET A 1 -6.72 -22.22 -1.60
N GLN A 2 -7.54 -21.58 -2.42
CA GLN A 2 -9.01 -21.64 -2.26
C GLN A 2 -9.58 -23.06 -2.34
N GLU A 3 -8.87 -23.97 -3.00
CA GLU A 3 -9.24 -25.39 -3.15
C GLU A 3 -9.06 -26.24 -1.89
N LEU A 4 -8.27 -25.78 -0.91
CA LEU A 4 -8.00 -26.54 0.33
C LEU A 4 -8.98 -26.23 1.47
N GLY A 5 -9.96 -25.34 1.27
CA GLY A 5 -11.02 -25.08 2.25
C GLY A 5 -10.56 -24.43 3.57
N GLU A 6 -9.35 -23.89 3.64
CA GLU A 6 -8.77 -23.28 4.84
C GLU A 6 -9.44 -21.94 5.15
N LYS A 7 -10.40 -21.95 6.06
CA LYS A 7 -11.14 -20.75 6.52
C LYS A 7 -10.30 -19.81 7.41
N ASN A 8 -9.10 -20.22 7.83
CA ASN A 8 -8.28 -19.49 8.81
C ASN A 8 -7.12 -18.69 8.18
N MET A 9 -7.05 -18.59 6.86
CA MET A 9 -6.02 -17.87 6.15
C MET A 9 -6.57 -16.57 5.59
N ILE A 10 -5.84 -15.46 5.81
CA ILE A 10 -6.12 -14.15 5.23
C ILE A 10 -5.02 -13.84 4.22
N GLN A 11 -5.37 -13.78 2.95
CA GLN A 11 -4.48 -13.32 1.88
C GLN A 11 -4.78 -11.86 1.59
N THR A 12 -3.74 -11.02 1.57
CA THR A 12 -3.89 -9.58 1.34
C THR A 12 -2.60 -9.00 0.77
N THR A 13 -2.68 -7.95 -0.02
CA THR A 13 -1.53 -7.12 -0.37
C THR A 13 -1.19 -6.20 0.80
N PHE A 14 0.05 -5.65 0.83
CA PHE A 14 0.38 -4.63 1.82
C PHE A 14 -0.49 -3.38 1.65
N LEU A 15 -0.83 -3.02 0.42
CA LEU A 15 -1.73 -1.91 0.09
C LEU A 15 -3.11 -2.10 0.73
N ASP A 16 -3.75 -3.26 0.50
CA ASP A 16 -5.08 -3.56 1.04
C ASP A 16 -5.06 -3.67 2.56
N PHE A 17 -4.00 -4.27 3.11
CA PHE A 17 -3.79 -4.34 4.56
C PHE A 17 -3.71 -2.94 5.17
N ALA A 18 -2.87 -2.06 4.62
CA ALA A 18 -2.74 -0.67 5.06
C ALA A 18 -4.06 0.10 4.89
N GLN A 19 -4.74 -0.08 3.75
CA GLN A 19 -6.04 0.52 3.48
C GLN A 19 -7.10 0.12 4.52
N SER A 20 -7.10 -1.13 4.98
CA SER A 20 -8.03 -1.62 6.00
C SER A 20 -7.87 -0.92 7.35
N ARG A 21 -6.65 -0.42 7.65
CA ARG A 21 -6.32 0.27 8.90
C ARG A 21 -6.48 1.79 8.82
N ILE A 22 -6.50 2.36 7.62
CA ILE A 22 -6.62 3.81 7.39
C ILE A 22 -8.06 4.17 7.07
N SER A 23 -8.75 4.86 7.99
CA SER A 23 -10.12 5.30 7.78
C SER A 23 -10.20 6.61 7.01
N GLY A 24 -11.00 6.64 5.94
CA GLY A 24 -11.38 7.88 5.23
C GLY A 24 -10.27 8.50 4.38
N LEU A 25 -9.22 7.73 4.07
CA LEU A 25 -8.21 8.02 3.06
C LEU A 25 -8.08 6.81 2.12
N LYS A 26 -7.84 7.06 0.85
CA LYS A 26 -7.42 6.06 -0.13
C LYS A 26 -5.91 6.03 -0.15
N VAL A 27 -5.32 4.85 -0.01
CA VAL A 27 -3.88 4.66 -0.17
C VAL A 27 -3.58 4.60 -1.67
N GLU A 28 -2.67 5.44 -2.14
CA GLU A 28 -2.23 5.44 -3.53
C GLU A 28 -1.03 4.51 -3.70
N SER A 29 -1.12 3.67 -4.71
CA SER A 29 -0.09 2.69 -5.05
C SER A 29 1.23 3.37 -5.46
N LEU A 30 2.36 2.74 -5.14
CA LEU A 30 3.69 3.18 -5.62
C LEU A 30 3.78 3.14 -7.16
N PHE A 31 3.05 2.26 -7.80
CA PHE A 31 3.09 2.06 -9.25
C PHE A 31 2.52 3.27 -10.02
N GLU A 32 1.42 3.87 -9.54
CA GLU A 32 0.88 5.10 -10.13
C GLU A 32 1.87 6.28 -9.98
N GLN A 33 2.75 6.20 -8.99
CA GLN A 33 3.79 7.22 -8.73
C GLN A 33 5.03 7.02 -9.59
N PHE A 34 5.35 5.77 -9.98
CA PHE A 34 6.57 5.43 -10.70
C PHE A 34 6.64 6.10 -12.09
N GLU A 35 5.50 6.20 -12.78
CA GLU A 35 5.41 6.85 -14.10
C GLU A 35 5.56 8.39 -14.06
N ASN A 36 5.49 8.98 -12.87
CA ASN A 36 5.53 10.43 -12.74
C ASN A 36 6.97 10.93 -12.59
N LYS A 37 7.55 11.55 -13.65
CA LYS A 37 8.92 12.14 -13.65
C LYS A 37 9.21 13.08 -12.47
N LYS A 38 8.18 13.66 -11.84
CA LYS A 38 8.33 14.50 -10.63
C LYS A 38 8.80 13.71 -9.42
N ASN A 39 8.62 12.39 -9.41
CA ASN A 39 9.00 11.53 -8.28
C ASN A 39 10.51 11.32 -8.16
N GLN A 40 11.28 11.40 -9.27
CA GLN A 40 12.74 11.34 -9.19
C GLN A 40 13.33 12.43 -8.29
N LYS A 41 12.75 13.65 -8.32
CA LYS A 41 13.16 14.76 -7.43
C LYS A 41 12.76 14.54 -5.97
N ARG A 42 11.76 13.71 -5.71
CA ARG A 42 11.27 13.38 -4.36
C ARG A 42 11.97 12.16 -3.74
N GLN A 43 12.85 11.48 -4.49
CA GLN A 43 13.44 10.22 -4.03
C GLN A 43 14.20 10.35 -2.70
N ALA A 44 14.94 11.44 -2.49
CA ALA A 44 15.64 11.70 -1.23
C ALA A 44 14.66 11.84 -0.05
N ILE A 45 13.52 12.50 -0.28
CA ILE A 45 12.47 12.67 0.73
C ILE A 45 11.79 11.32 1.04
N MET A 46 11.47 10.53 0.01
CA MET A 46 10.90 9.19 0.20
C MET A 46 11.85 8.30 1.00
N ASN A 47 13.15 8.34 0.67
CA ASN A 47 14.17 7.63 1.44
C ASN A 47 14.24 8.10 2.89
N LEU A 48 14.18 9.43 3.14
CA LEU A 48 14.16 9.98 4.50
C LEU A 48 12.96 9.47 5.31
N LYS A 49 11.77 9.40 4.72
CA LYS A 49 10.56 8.88 5.39
C LYS A 49 10.67 7.40 5.77
N GLU A 50 11.56 6.66 5.12
CA GLU A 50 11.86 5.25 5.45
C GLU A 50 13.03 5.10 6.44
N GLU A 51 13.76 6.17 6.76
CA GLU A 51 14.88 6.09 7.70
C GLU A 51 14.41 5.93 9.17
N PRO A 52 15.16 5.17 9.99
CA PRO A 52 14.84 5.04 11.42
C PRO A 52 14.74 6.37 12.16
N ILE A 53 15.47 7.41 11.73
CA ILE A 53 15.44 8.73 12.33
C ILE A 53 14.06 9.39 12.17
N PHE A 54 13.35 9.11 11.08
CA PHE A 54 12.01 9.64 10.85
C PHE A 54 11.01 9.08 11.88
N PHE A 55 11.14 7.80 12.22
CA PHE A 55 10.32 7.16 13.24
C PHE A 55 10.67 7.65 14.65
N LYS A 56 11.97 7.88 14.93
CA LYS A 56 12.38 8.55 16.18
C LYS A 56 11.82 9.97 16.29
N ALA A 57 11.66 10.67 15.17
CA ALA A 57 11.02 11.98 15.17
C ALA A 57 9.51 11.87 15.44
N LEU A 58 8.82 10.82 14.96
CA LEU A 58 7.44 10.53 15.32
C LEU A 58 7.29 10.26 16.83
N ASP A 59 8.21 9.49 17.43
CA ASP A 59 8.23 9.25 18.89
C ASP A 59 8.36 10.56 19.67
N ARG A 60 9.33 11.39 19.32
CA ARG A 60 9.54 12.71 19.94
C ARG A 60 8.34 13.64 19.76
N TYR A 61 7.71 13.58 18.59
CA TYR A 61 6.52 14.36 18.31
C TYR A 61 5.33 13.89 19.16
N ALA A 62 5.13 12.57 19.30
CA ALA A 62 4.10 12.02 20.18
C ALA A 62 4.32 12.45 21.65
N GLU A 63 5.56 12.44 22.11
CA GLU A 63 5.93 12.96 23.44
C GLU A 63 5.62 14.46 23.57
N TYR A 64 5.96 15.27 22.57
CA TYR A 64 5.64 16.69 22.55
C TYR A 64 4.12 16.93 22.64
N VAL A 65 3.32 16.27 21.81
CA VAL A 65 1.86 16.47 21.82
C VAL A 65 1.17 15.86 23.05
N SER A 66 1.86 15.03 23.82
CA SER A 66 1.35 14.54 25.11
C SER A 66 1.23 15.66 26.16
N LYS A 67 2.03 16.72 26.01
CA LYS A 67 2.03 17.91 26.90
C LYS A 67 1.14 19.03 26.36
N GLY A 68 0.84 19.04 25.08
CA GLY A 68 0.01 20.05 24.43
C GLY A 68 0.07 19.96 22.90
N GLY A 69 -0.95 20.44 22.20
CA GLY A 69 -0.97 20.47 20.72
C GLY A 69 -1.70 19.32 20.05
N MET A 70 -2.43 18.51 20.79
CA MET A 70 -3.34 17.51 20.23
C MET A 70 -4.50 18.19 19.47
N ILE A 71 -4.78 17.75 18.27
CA ILE A 71 -5.77 18.37 17.39
C ILE A 71 -7.07 17.57 17.41
N PHE A 72 -8.14 18.19 17.93
CA PHE A 72 -9.45 17.60 18.04
C PHE A 72 -10.44 18.17 17.01
N LYS A 73 -11.50 17.40 16.75
CA LYS A 73 -12.71 17.81 16.02
C LYS A 73 -13.86 17.94 16.99
N GLU A 74 -14.80 18.82 16.64
CA GLU A 74 -16.08 18.87 17.33
C GLU A 74 -16.86 17.58 17.11
N VAL A 75 -17.61 17.17 18.14
CA VAL A 75 -18.59 16.11 18.04
C VAL A 75 -19.96 16.75 17.86
N LYS A 76 -20.63 16.42 16.75
CA LYS A 76 -21.88 17.03 16.35
C LYS A 76 -22.99 15.99 16.19
N LEU A 77 -24.22 16.43 16.48
CA LEU A 77 -25.42 15.75 16.02
C LEU A 77 -26.14 16.70 15.04
N LYS A 78 -26.23 16.31 13.77
CA LYS A 78 -26.65 17.21 12.68
C LYS A 78 -25.77 18.48 12.66
N GLN A 79 -26.31 19.65 12.93
CA GLN A 79 -25.58 20.93 12.99
C GLN A 79 -25.23 21.36 14.42
N GLU A 80 -25.83 20.74 15.44
CA GLU A 80 -25.60 21.07 16.85
C GLU A 80 -24.26 20.50 17.35
N VAL A 81 -23.44 21.34 17.97
CA VAL A 81 -22.17 20.94 18.59
C VAL A 81 -22.47 20.36 19.98
N LEU A 82 -22.25 19.06 20.15
CA LEU A 82 -22.43 18.37 21.42
C LEU A 82 -21.20 18.54 22.32
N PHE A 83 -20.01 18.43 21.73
CA PHE A 83 -18.71 18.65 22.41
C PHE A 83 -17.81 19.47 21.52
N SER A 84 -17.35 20.61 22.04
CA SER A 84 -16.41 21.49 21.34
C SER A 84 -14.98 20.94 21.39
N LYS A 85 -14.14 21.39 20.45
CA LYS A 85 -12.70 21.07 20.43
C LYS A 85 -12.02 21.43 21.74
N LYS A 86 -12.35 22.61 22.33
CA LYS A 86 -11.79 23.09 23.58
C LYS A 86 -12.16 22.20 24.75
N GLU A 87 -13.44 21.82 24.82
CA GLU A 87 -13.92 20.92 25.87
C GLU A 87 -13.24 19.56 25.82
N ILE A 88 -13.17 18.94 24.63
CA ILE A 88 -12.47 17.67 24.43
C ILE A 88 -11.00 17.78 24.83
N SER A 89 -10.31 18.86 24.41
CA SER A 89 -8.92 19.13 24.77
C SER A 89 -8.73 19.27 26.29
N THR A 90 -9.62 20.00 26.97
CA THR A 90 -9.58 20.17 28.42
C THR A 90 -9.75 18.82 29.14
N ILE A 91 -10.69 17.98 28.71
CA ILE A 91 -10.87 16.63 29.26
C ILE A 91 -9.62 15.78 29.02
N PHE A 92 -9.08 15.79 27.81
CA PHE A 92 -7.91 14.98 27.45
C PHE A 92 -6.68 15.32 28.28
N TYR A 93 -6.40 16.61 28.51
CA TYR A 93 -5.24 17.06 29.28
C TYR A 93 -5.49 17.14 30.79
N SER A 94 -6.71 16.87 31.27
CA SER A 94 -6.98 16.77 32.70
C SER A 94 -6.51 15.45 33.31
N PHE A 95 -6.23 14.44 32.51
CA PHE A 95 -5.72 13.16 32.99
C PHE A 95 -4.23 13.24 33.36
N PRO A 96 -3.78 12.45 34.34
CA PRO A 96 -2.38 12.47 34.82
C PRO A 96 -1.34 12.29 33.71
N GLU A 97 -0.19 12.95 33.84
CA GLU A 97 0.88 12.92 32.84
C GLU A 97 1.49 11.53 32.64
N HIS A 98 1.48 10.68 33.68
CA HIS A 98 1.98 9.31 33.59
C HIS A 98 1.09 8.38 32.75
N TYR A 99 -0.13 8.80 32.41
CA TYR A 99 -0.98 8.03 31.50
C TYR A 99 -0.46 8.15 30.07
N THR A 100 -0.38 7.02 29.38
CA THR A 100 -0.06 7.00 27.95
C THR A 100 -1.14 7.76 27.16
N LEU A 101 -0.78 8.26 25.98
CA LEU A 101 -1.76 8.91 25.09
C LEU A 101 -2.98 8.01 24.84
N ALA A 102 -2.75 6.72 24.59
CA ALA A 102 -3.82 5.74 24.38
C ALA A 102 -4.78 5.62 25.56
N GLN A 103 -4.26 5.62 26.80
CA GLN A 103 -5.07 5.62 28.01
C GLN A 103 -5.89 6.89 28.13
N ARG A 104 -5.25 8.06 27.90
CA ARG A 104 -5.98 9.35 27.90
C ARG A 104 -7.11 9.38 26.87
N PHE A 105 -6.91 8.82 25.67
CA PHE A 105 -7.97 8.69 24.68
C PHE A 105 -9.10 7.78 25.14
N THR A 106 -8.79 6.68 25.82
CA THR A 106 -9.80 5.77 26.36
C THR A 106 -10.63 6.47 27.42
N TYR A 107 -10.01 7.09 28.43
CA TYR A 107 -10.72 7.80 29.48
C TYR A 107 -11.46 9.05 28.98
N THR A 108 -10.91 9.75 27.98
CA THR A 108 -11.64 10.86 27.32
C THR A 108 -12.92 10.34 26.66
N THR A 109 -12.84 9.19 25.95
CA THR A 109 -14.03 8.58 25.34
C THR A 109 -15.08 8.21 26.39
N GLU A 110 -14.65 7.59 27.48
CA GLU A 110 -15.56 7.23 28.61
C GLU A 110 -16.23 8.45 29.22
N GLU A 111 -15.46 9.51 29.46
CA GLU A 111 -16.00 10.76 30.01
C GLU A 111 -16.97 11.44 29.03
N LEU A 112 -16.66 11.48 27.74
CA LEU A 112 -17.59 12.00 26.73
C LEU A 112 -18.87 11.17 26.64
N LEU A 113 -18.77 9.84 26.73
CA LEU A 113 -19.95 8.96 26.77
C LEU A 113 -20.79 9.16 28.02
N LYS A 114 -20.14 9.42 29.19
CA LYS A 114 -20.82 9.76 30.44
C LYS A 114 -21.57 11.08 30.31
N ARG A 115 -20.93 12.13 29.77
CA ARG A 115 -21.53 13.45 29.52
C ARG A 115 -22.63 13.41 28.45
N LEU A 116 -22.60 12.44 27.55
CA LEU A 116 -23.64 12.25 26.53
C LEU A 116 -25.00 11.82 27.14
N LYS A 117 -24.98 11.10 28.30
CA LYS A 117 -26.20 10.61 28.93
C LYS A 117 -27.17 11.74 29.33
N PRO A 118 -26.77 12.80 30.06
CA PRO A 118 -27.67 13.91 30.36
C PRO A 118 -28.11 14.69 29.13
N ILE A 119 -27.29 14.77 28.09
CA ILE A 119 -27.67 15.39 26.80
C ILE A 119 -28.82 14.61 26.17
N ILE A 120 -28.71 13.27 26.10
CA ILE A 120 -29.80 12.39 25.61
C ILE A 120 -31.08 12.58 26.44
N LYS A 121 -30.95 12.65 27.78
CA LYS A 121 -32.10 12.86 28.68
C LYS A 121 -32.74 14.24 28.49
N LYS A 122 -31.95 15.27 28.19
CA LYS A 122 -32.50 16.61 27.88
C LYS A 122 -33.20 16.60 26.51
N GLU A 123 -32.61 15.94 25.54
CA GLU A 123 -33.15 15.83 24.18
C GLU A 123 -34.49 15.06 24.17
N SER A 124 -34.66 14.03 25.04
CA SER A 124 -35.86 13.22 25.11
C SER A 124 -37.10 13.98 25.65
N LYS A 125 -36.90 15.21 26.15
CA LYS A 125 -37.97 16.09 26.65
C LYS A 125 -38.36 17.18 25.64
N LYS A 126 -37.83 17.18 24.43
CA LYS A 126 -38.13 18.15 23.39
C LYS A 126 -39.44 17.79 22.64
N ASP A 127 -40.19 18.79 22.20
CA ASP A 127 -41.48 18.64 21.55
C ASP A 127 -41.46 17.70 20.34
N TRP A 128 -40.41 17.73 19.53
CA TRP A 128 -40.26 16.82 18.38
C TRP A 128 -40.28 15.32 18.75
N VAL A 129 -39.95 15.00 20.00
CA VAL A 129 -39.98 13.60 20.50
C VAL A 129 -41.42 13.22 20.81
N GLU A 130 -42.19 14.13 21.37
CA GLU A 130 -43.62 13.93 21.60
C GLU A 130 -44.37 13.74 20.28
N ASP A 131 -44.14 14.63 19.31
CA ASP A 131 -44.71 14.54 17.97
C ASP A 131 -44.35 13.19 17.30
N TYR A 132 -43.08 12.76 17.45
CA TYR A 132 -42.64 11.47 16.91
C TYR A 132 -43.34 10.28 17.59
N LEU A 133 -43.53 10.33 18.91
CA LEU A 133 -44.19 9.26 19.65
C LEU A 133 -45.69 9.13 19.29
N GLU A 134 -46.36 10.24 19.00
CA GLU A 134 -47.77 10.26 18.55
C GLU A 134 -47.93 9.67 17.13
N LEU A 135 -46.88 9.72 16.29
CA LEU A 135 -46.92 9.24 14.93
C LEU A 135 -46.35 7.80 14.77
N LEU A 136 -46.01 7.13 15.89
CA LEU A 136 -45.49 5.76 15.84
C LEU A 136 -46.54 4.77 15.32
N SER A 137 -46.14 3.93 14.37
CA SER A 137 -46.96 2.77 13.98
C SER A 137 -46.99 1.72 15.09
N GLU A 138 -48.02 0.86 15.09
CA GLU A 138 -48.11 -0.27 16.04
C GLU A 138 -46.86 -1.17 16.00
N GLU A 139 -46.31 -1.38 14.82
CA GLU A 139 -45.09 -2.22 14.64
C GLU A 139 -43.88 -1.56 15.27
N GLU A 140 -43.67 -0.25 15.04
CA GLU A 140 -42.57 0.52 15.63
C GLU A 140 -42.71 0.59 17.15
N TYR A 141 -43.90 0.81 17.65
CA TYR A 141 -44.19 0.80 19.09
C TYR A 141 -43.82 -0.53 19.73
N LYS A 142 -44.30 -1.67 19.16
CA LYS A 142 -43.96 -3.02 19.63
C LYS A 142 -42.47 -3.29 19.59
N ALA A 143 -41.78 -2.86 18.54
CA ALA A 143 -40.32 -2.99 18.39
C ALA A 143 -39.54 -2.18 19.43
N LEU A 144 -40.00 -0.99 19.79
CA LEU A 144 -39.40 -0.15 20.83
C LEU A 144 -39.65 -0.71 22.24
N MET A 145 -40.86 -1.21 22.50
CA MET A 145 -41.25 -1.77 23.79
C MET A 145 -40.51 -3.06 24.14
N ASN A 146 -40.19 -3.90 23.16
CA ASN A 146 -39.44 -5.15 23.33
C ASN A 146 -39.94 -5.99 24.54
N ASN A 147 -41.26 -6.16 24.66
CA ASN A 147 -41.95 -6.88 25.73
C ASN A 147 -41.78 -6.33 27.16
N GLN A 148 -41.30 -5.09 27.33
CA GLN A 148 -41.23 -4.45 28.65
C GLN A 148 -42.61 -4.01 29.10
N LYS A 149 -42.90 -4.18 30.42
CA LYS A 149 -44.14 -3.73 31.08
C LYS A 149 -43.76 -2.60 32.02
N PHE A 150 -44.59 -1.58 32.07
CA PHE A 150 -44.44 -0.41 32.93
C PHE A 150 -45.57 -0.30 33.93
N THR A 151 -45.31 0.33 35.05
CA THR A 151 -46.29 0.51 36.13
C THR A 151 -47.12 1.79 35.91
N SER A 152 -46.64 2.72 35.10
CA SER A 152 -47.35 3.96 34.77
C SER A 152 -47.10 4.39 33.32
N PHE A 153 -48.09 5.08 32.74
CA PHE A 153 -48.00 5.69 31.42
C PHE A 153 -46.82 6.69 31.31
N LYS A 154 -46.48 7.36 32.40
CA LYS A 154 -45.38 8.30 32.46
C LYS A 154 -44.04 7.58 32.28
N GLU A 155 -43.84 6.46 32.96
CA GLU A 155 -42.63 5.65 32.82
C GLU A 155 -42.46 5.07 31.40
N GLU A 156 -43.58 4.61 30.83
CA GLU A 156 -43.61 4.12 29.46
C GLU A 156 -43.24 5.21 28.46
N LYS A 157 -43.87 6.40 28.55
CA LYS A 157 -43.56 7.56 27.70
C LYS A 157 -42.11 7.99 27.82
N GLU A 158 -41.55 8.08 29.05
CA GLU A 158 -40.14 8.41 29.28
C GLU A 158 -39.21 7.34 28.69
N PHE A 159 -39.53 6.08 28.79
CA PHE A 159 -38.77 4.99 28.21
C PHE A 159 -38.74 5.06 26.67
N LEU A 160 -39.92 5.22 26.04
CA LEU A 160 -40.03 5.33 24.59
C LEU A 160 -39.30 6.55 24.07
N ALA A 161 -39.43 7.71 24.71
CA ALA A 161 -38.72 8.93 24.39
C ALA A 161 -37.19 8.72 24.45
N ASN A 162 -36.69 8.09 25.51
CA ASN A 162 -35.29 7.76 25.64
C ASN A 162 -34.79 6.78 24.55
N LYS A 163 -35.61 5.80 24.17
CA LYS A 163 -35.28 4.82 23.10
C LYS A 163 -35.16 5.50 21.75
N VAL A 164 -36.14 6.34 21.38
CA VAL A 164 -36.15 7.09 20.11
C VAL A 164 -34.92 7.98 20.00
N VAL A 165 -34.63 8.77 21.03
CA VAL A 165 -33.44 9.65 21.06
C VAL A 165 -32.15 8.85 21.04
N THR A 166 -32.08 7.76 21.82
CA THR A 166 -30.89 6.90 21.82
C THR A 166 -30.57 6.34 20.43
N LYS A 167 -31.62 6.02 19.63
CA LYS A 167 -31.45 5.57 18.23
C LYS A 167 -30.80 6.66 17.36
N GLN A 168 -31.20 7.92 17.52
CA GLN A 168 -30.55 9.04 16.81
C GLN A 168 -29.09 9.22 17.23
N PHE A 169 -28.78 9.07 18.53
CA PHE A 169 -27.42 9.20 19.06
C PHE A 169 -26.53 7.98 18.79
N LYS A 170 -27.04 6.90 18.19
CA LYS A 170 -26.25 5.70 17.86
C LYS A 170 -25.00 6.03 17.01
N LYS A 171 -25.13 6.94 16.03
CA LYS A 171 -24.01 7.39 15.20
C LYS A 171 -22.97 8.16 16.01
N VAL A 172 -23.40 9.02 16.93
CA VAL A 172 -22.51 9.78 17.82
C VAL A 172 -21.75 8.84 18.75
N ARG A 173 -22.43 7.90 19.40
CA ARG A 173 -21.77 6.87 20.25
C ARG A 173 -20.74 6.06 19.47
N LYS A 174 -21.07 5.63 18.24
CA LYS A 174 -20.15 4.92 17.37
C LYS A 174 -18.93 5.79 17.01
N ALA A 175 -19.13 7.08 16.74
CA ALA A 175 -18.06 8.02 16.45
C ALA A 175 -17.14 8.25 17.66
N LEU A 176 -17.71 8.36 18.88
CA LEU A 176 -16.93 8.47 20.12
C LEU A 176 -16.09 7.21 20.37
N ASN A 177 -16.70 6.03 20.28
CA ASN A 177 -15.99 4.75 20.45
C ASN A 177 -14.87 4.55 19.44
N LYS A 178 -15.06 5.04 18.21
CA LYS A 178 -14.00 5.05 17.17
C LYS A 178 -13.02 6.21 17.32
N LYS A 179 -13.09 7.00 18.39
CA LYS A 179 -12.23 8.18 18.63
C LYS A 179 -12.23 9.16 17.45
N SER A 180 -13.37 9.27 16.71
CA SER A 180 -13.48 10.13 15.51
C SER A 180 -13.36 11.63 15.81
N TYR A 181 -13.40 12.02 17.08
CA TYR A 181 -13.12 13.37 17.56
C TYR A 181 -11.63 13.73 17.49
N PHE A 182 -10.73 12.79 17.31
CA PHE A 182 -9.32 13.04 17.01
C PHE A 182 -9.12 13.37 15.52
N HIS A 183 -8.34 14.42 15.23
CA HIS A 183 -8.11 14.85 13.87
C HIS A 183 -6.81 14.28 13.28
N TYR A 184 -6.78 12.97 13.00
CA TYR A 184 -5.60 12.26 12.49
C TYR A 184 -4.85 12.99 11.37
N LYS A 185 -5.59 13.42 10.32
CA LYS A 185 -4.99 14.09 9.16
C LYS A 185 -4.27 15.39 9.55
N ALA A 186 -4.92 16.21 10.37
CA ALA A 186 -4.33 17.47 10.82
C ALA A 186 -3.13 17.22 11.75
N GLN A 187 -3.17 16.16 12.55
CA GLN A 187 -2.07 15.81 13.43
C GLN A 187 -0.84 15.37 12.63
N TYR A 188 -1.03 14.54 11.58
CA TYR A 188 0.06 14.14 10.70
C TYR A 188 0.61 15.33 9.89
N ALA A 189 -0.27 16.18 9.35
CA ALA A 189 0.13 17.42 8.68
C ALA A 189 0.93 18.35 9.60
N ASN A 190 0.55 18.43 10.88
CA ASN A 190 1.30 19.20 11.88
C ASN A 190 2.66 18.59 12.19
N PHE A 191 2.75 17.24 12.26
CA PHE A 191 4.04 16.55 12.38
C PHE A 191 4.97 16.93 11.22
N LEU A 192 4.52 16.86 9.97
CA LEU A 192 5.35 17.20 8.81
C LEU A 192 5.93 18.63 8.89
N LYS A 193 5.16 19.60 9.41
CA LYS A 193 5.65 20.98 9.67
C LYS A 193 6.78 21.05 10.68
N VAL A 194 6.80 20.12 11.63
CA VAL A 194 7.76 20.11 12.72
C VAL A 194 9.01 19.30 12.38
N VAL A 195 8.96 18.42 11.37
CA VAL A 195 10.08 17.55 10.97
C VAL A 195 11.41 18.28 10.83
N PRO A 196 11.54 19.46 10.17
CA PRO A 196 12.83 20.16 10.06
C PRO A 196 13.41 20.64 11.40
N LYS A 197 12.57 20.72 12.44
CA LYS A 197 13.03 21.03 13.81
C LYS A 197 13.47 19.79 14.59
N LEU A 198 13.03 18.60 14.16
CA LEU A 198 13.31 17.32 14.80
C LEU A 198 14.48 16.58 14.16
N ILE A 199 14.68 16.80 12.85
CA ILE A 199 15.68 16.13 12.02
C ILE A 199 16.45 17.20 11.23
N LYS A 200 17.78 17.06 11.16
CA LYS A 200 18.60 17.82 10.20
C LYS A 200 18.45 17.17 8.83
N ILE A 201 17.42 17.58 8.09
CA ILE A 201 17.01 16.98 6.81
C ILE A 201 18.10 17.10 5.73
N GLU A 202 18.97 18.12 5.85
CA GLU A 202 20.09 18.35 4.93
C GLU A 202 21.09 17.18 4.94
N ASN A 203 21.24 16.48 6.08
CA ASN A 203 22.10 15.30 6.18
C ASN A 203 21.60 14.13 5.33
N TYR A 204 20.39 14.21 4.82
CA TYR A 204 19.73 13.20 3.97
C TYR A 204 19.52 13.71 2.53
N GLY A 205 20.21 14.78 2.17
CA GLY A 205 20.13 15.35 0.82
C GLY A 205 18.81 16.07 0.52
N VAL A 206 18.09 16.53 1.55
CA VAL A 206 16.81 17.23 1.42
C VAL A 206 16.96 18.65 1.90
N SER A 207 16.75 19.61 1.03
CA SER A 207 16.72 21.04 1.40
C SER A 207 15.38 21.41 2.09
N LEU A 208 15.41 22.50 2.87
CA LEU A 208 14.20 23.00 3.53
C LEU A 208 13.10 23.37 2.51
N ALA A 209 13.46 23.92 1.36
CA ALA A 209 12.51 24.28 0.31
C ALA A 209 11.83 23.04 -0.30
N GLU A 210 12.59 21.96 -0.55
CA GLU A 210 12.06 20.69 -1.03
C GLU A 210 11.13 20.05 0.00
N TRP A 211 11.51 20.09 1.27
CA TRP A 211 10.66 19.59 2.35
C TRP A 211 9.33 20.37 2.46
N GLN A 212 9.37 21.70 2.38
CA GLN A 212 8.15 22.53 2.41
C GLN A 212 7.23 22.24 1.21
N ALA A 213 7.82 22.00 0.03
CA ALA A 213 7.06 21.60 -1.15
C ALA A 213 6.39 20.22 -0.95
N GLU A 214 7.10 19.28 -0.34
CA GLU A 214 6.57 17.96 0.03
C GLU A 214 5.44 18.07 1.06
N GLU A 215 5.65 18.84 2.13
CA GLU A 215 4.60 19.11 3.12
C GLU A 215 3.32 19.63 2.46
N ALA A 216 3.44 20.64 1.60
CA ALA A 216 2.30 21.20 0.86
C ALA A 216 1.64 20.15 -0.05
N PHE A 217 2.44 19.30 -0.71
CA PHE A 217 1.94 18.21 -1.53
C PHE A 217 1.15 17.20 -0.70
N VAL A 218 1.70 16.70 0.41
CA VAL A 218 1.03 15.72 1.28
C VAL A 218 -0.25 16.29 1.86
N ILE A 219 -0.25 17.55 2.33
CA ILE A 219 -1.47 18.21 2.82
C ILE A 219 -2.54 18.28 1.74
N LYS A 220 -2.16 18.58 0.49
CA LYS A 220 -3.08 18.60 -0.66
C LYS A 220 -3.68 17.20 -0.91
N GLN A 221 -2.88 16.15 -0.84
CA GLN A 221 -3.37 14.77 -1.00
C GLN A 221 -4.31 14.37 0.14
N LEU A 222 -3.95 14.65 1.39
CA LEU A 222 -4.81 14.39 2.55
C LEU A 222 -6.17 15.10 2.45
N ASN A 223 -6.22 16.33 1.90
CA ASN A 223 -7.46 17.05 1.64
C ASN A 223 -8.29 16.38 0.53
N ARG A 224 -7.66 15.76 -0.45
CA ARG A 224 -8.31 14.95 -1.49
C ARG A 224 -8.71 13.55 -1.01
N LYS A 225 -8.52 13.26 0.28
CA LYS A 225 -8.74 11.95 0.90
C LYS A 225 -7.83 10.86 0.36
N GLN A 226 -6.61 11.23 -0.01
CA GLN A 226 -5.57 10.35 -0.50
C GLN A 226 -4.37 10.39 0.44
N ILE A 227 -3.63 9.28 0.54
CA ILE A 227 -2.35 9.17 1.22
C ILE A 227 -1.40 8.39 0.33
N MET A 228 -0.17 8.88 0.22
CA MET A 228 0.85 8.23 -0.58
C MET A 228 1.45 7.03 0.17
N MET A 229 1.95 6.03 -0.56
CA MET A 229 2.47 4.80 0.06
C MET A 229 3.61 5.08 1.05
N GLU A 230 4.52 5.99 0.73
CA GLU A 230 5.64 6.39 1.60
C GLU A 230 5.20 7.07 2.91
N ASP A 231 4.02 7.68 2.94
CA ASP A 231 3.44 8.29 4.13
C ASP A 231 2.58 7.30 4.94
N THR A 232 2.25 6.15 4.37
CA THR A 232 1.30 5.20 4.96
C THR A 232 1.79 4.63 6.29
N VAL A 233 3.01 4.10 6.33
CA VAL A 233 3.58 3.55 7.58
C VAL A 233 3.85 4.64 8.62
N PRO A 234 4.46 5.78 8.28
CA PRO A 234 4.58 6.90 9.21
C PRO A 234 3.25 7.37 9.80
N TYR A 235 2.21 7.46 8.97
CA TYR A 235 0.86 7.84 9.39
C TYR A 235 0.25 6.83 10.37
N LEU A 236 0.30 5.54 10.03
CA LEU A 236 -0.18 4.46 10.89
C LEU A 236 0.60 4.37 12.20
N TYR A 237 1.93 4.54 12.13
CA TYR A 237 2.78 4.51 13.31
C TYR A 237 2.44 5.67 14.27
N LEU A 238 2.26 6.89 13.76
CA LEU A 238 1.81 8.01 14.58
C LEU A 238 0.42 7.76 15.18
N GLN A 239 -0.48 7.18 14.40
CA GLN A 239 -1.80 6.80 14.89
C GLN A 239 -1.70 5.81 16.05
N ASP A 240 -0.89 4.78 15.91
CA ASP A 240 -0.67 3.76 16.95
C ASP A 240 -0.04 4.34 18.22
N LEU A 241 0.91 5.27 18.09
CA LEU A 241 1.51 5.99 19.22
C LEU A 241 0.48 6.81 20.01
N ILE A 242 -0.45 7.44 19.31
CA ILE A 242 -1.42 8.37 19.90
C ILE A 242 -2.65 7.65 20.46
N VAL A 243 -3.30 6.80 19.67
CA VAL A 243 -4.58 6.18 20.11
C VAL A 243 -4.45 4.74 20.57
N GLY A 244 -3.24 4.19 20.52
CA GLY A 244 -2.92 2.81 20.88
C GLY A 244 -2.92 1.87 19.67
N LYS A 245 -2.01 0.91 19.75
CA LYS A 245 -1.80 -0.12 18.72
C LYS A 245 -2.74 -1.29 18.93
N GLU A 246 -3.48 -1.65 17.89
CA GLU A 246 -4.27 -2.86 17.84
C GLU A 246 -3.41 -4.03 17.35
N MET A 247 -2.89 -4.84 18.30
CA MET A 247 -2.03 -5.98 18.01
C MET A 247 -2.87 -7.21 17.64
N MET A 248 -2.46 -7.93 16.60
CA MET A 248 -3.09 -9.18 16.13
C MET A 248 -2.39 -10.39 16.76
N ARG A 249 -2.64 -10.62 18.05
CA ARG A 249 -1.94 -11.66 18.86
C ARG A 249 -2.38 -13.10 18.55
N THR A 250 -3.51 -13.30 17.89
CA THR A 250 -4.06 -14.60 17.52
C THR A 250 -3.41 -15.19 16.28
N ILE A 251 -2.80 -14.36 15.43
CA ILE A 251 -2.11 -14.80 14.24
C ILE A 251 -0.81 -15.51 14.65
N LYS A 252 -0.60 -16.73 14.16
CA LYS A 252 0.57 -17.57 14.49
C LYS A 252 1.66 -17.50 13.45
N PHE A 253 1.30 -17.33 12.18
CA PHE A 253 2.22 -17.33 11.04
C PHE A 253 1.92 -16.12 10.15
N VAL A 254 2.97 -15.47 9.69
CA VAL A 254 2.93 -14.40 8.70
C VAL A 254 3.86 -14.80 7.57
N PHE A 255 3.32 -14.93 6.37
CA PHE A 255 4.07 -15.18 5.15
C PHE A 255 4.12 -13.87 4.36
N ILE A 256 5.33 -13.46 3.99
CA ILE A 256 5.55 -12.27 3.16
C ILE A 256 6.24 -12.74 1.90
N ASP A 257 5.57 -12.60 0.79
CA ASP A 257 6.14 -12.85 -0.53
C ASP A 257 6.70 -11.55 -1.13
N GLU A 258 7.62 -11.67 -2.09
CA GLU A 258 8.27 -10.54 -2.76
C GLU A 258 8.84 -9.52 -1.76
N ILE A 259 9.57 -10.00 -0.73
CA ILE A 259 10.07 -9.15 0.36
C ILE A 259 10.92 -7.98 -0.12
N GLN A 260 11.56 -8.09 -1.29
CA GLN A 260 12.37 -7.04 -1.89
C GLN A 260 11.57 -5.77 -2.22
N ASP A 261 10.23 -5.83 -2.24
CA ASP A 261 9.35 -4.67 -2.43
C ASP A 261 9.01 -3.94 -1.15
N TYR A 262 9.33 -4.56 -0.01
CA TYR A 262 9.05 -3.95 1.28
C TYR A 262 10.21 -3.07 1.75
N SER A 263 9.89 -1.97 2.39
CA SER A 263 10.87 -1.24 3.17
C SER A 263 11.11 -1.92 4.52
N ALA A 264 12.30 -1.70 5.09
CA ALA A 264 12.61 -2.20 6.44
C ALA A 264 11.60 -1.71 7.48
N GLN A 265 11.04 -0.51 7.30
CA GLN A 265 10.04 0.05 8.21
C GLN A 265 8.65 -0.59 8.05
N GLN A 266 8.29 -1.00 6.83
CA GLN A 266 7.08 -1.81 6.64
C GLN A 266 7.17 -3.15 7.37
N ILE A 267 8.31 -3.84 7.24
CA ILE A 267 8.55 -5.10 7.97
C ILE A 267 8.56 -4.87 9.48
N ARG A 268 9.23 -3.82 9.95
CA ARG A 268 9.23 -3.43 11.36
C ARG A 268 7.81 -3.17 11.87
N TYR A 269 7.01 -2.47 11.10
CA TYR A 269 5.61 -2.18 11.43
C TYR A 269 4.80 -3.48 11.53
N LEU A 270 4.88 -4.36 10.51
CA LEU A 270 4.22 -5.66 10.52
C LEU A 270 4.66 -6.50 11.73
N LYS A 271 5.96 -6.62 12.00
CA LYS A 271 6.46 -7.35 13.18
C LYS A 271 5.87 -6.81 14.49
N SER A 272 5.71 -5.51 14.59
CA SER A 272 5.12 -4.87 15.77
C SER A 272 3.62 -5.12 15.94
N LEU A 273 2.90 -5.41 14.85
CA LEU A 273 1.47 -5.76 14.88
C LEU A 273 1.23 -7.24 15.18
N PHE A 274 2.17 -8.10 14.77
CA PHE A 274 2.11 -9.55 14.94
C PHE A 274 3.20 -10.05 15.91
N PRO A 275 3.17 -9.65 17.20
CA PRO A 275 4.28 -9.90 18.13
C PRO A 275 4.52 -11.41 18.40
N ASN A 276 3.47 -12.22 18.31
CA ASN A 276 3.50 -13.66 18.61
C ASN A 276 3.67 -14.53 17.37
N SER A 277 3.81 -13.94 16.18
CA SER A 277 3.86 -14.68 14.93
C SER A 277 5.27 -15.07 14.54
N ARG A 278 5.39 -16.24 13.91
CA ARG A 278 6.57 -16.61 13.12
C ARG A 278 6.45 -16.03 11.73
N PHE A 279 7.56 -15.51 11.23
CA PHE A 279 7.61 -14.87 9.91
C PHE A 279 8.37 -15.78 8.94
N THR A 280 7.79 -16.01 7.78
CA THR A 280 8.47 -16.59 6.63
C THR A 280 8.46 -15.54 5.52
N MET A 281 9.63 -15.17 5.02
CA MET A 281 9.82 -14.11 4.05
C MET A 281 10.49 -14.70 2.82
N LEU A 282 9.87 -14.50 1.68
CA LEU A 282 10.29 -15.03 0.39
C LEU A 282 10.58 -13.86 -0.55
N GLY A 283 11.58 -13.98 -1.42
CA GLY A 283 11.84 -12.98 -2.42
C GLY A 283 13.14 -13.16 -3.16
N ASP A 284 13.31 -12.41 -4.23
CA ASP A 284 14.51 -12.35 -5.03
C ASP A 284 15.11 -10.93 -4.94
N LEU A 285 16.24 -10.82 -4.25
CA LEU A 285 16.90 -9.52 -4.06
C LEU A 285 17.39 -8.90 -5.38
N ASN A 286 17.55 -9.70 -6.44
CA ASN A 286 17.93 -9.23 -7.78
C ASN A 286 16.73 -8.58 -8.51
N GLN A 287 15.50 -8.81 -8.08
CA GLN A 287 14.28 -8.25 -8.66
C GLN A 287 13.75 -6.99 -7.92
N ALA A 288 14.56 -6.35 -7.09
CA ALA A 288 14.15 -5.15 -6.35
C ALA A 288 14.05 -3.92 -7.28
N ILE A 289 12.86 -3.64 -7.82
CA ILE A 289 12.62 -2.54 -8.78
C ILE A 289 12.76 -1.15 -8.14
N PHE A 290 12.48 -1.02 -6.84
CA PHE A 290 12.32 0.27 -6.15
C PHE A 290 13.51 0.69 -5.29
N LYS A 291 14.68 0.02 -5.39
CA LYS A 291 15.83 0.30 -4.52
C LYS A 291 16.95 1.06 -5.21
N ASN A 292 17.40 2.13 -4.54
CA ASN A 292 18.70 2.74 -4.82
C ASN A 292 19.82 1.83 -4.28
N LYS A 293 20.70 1.36 -5.17
CA LYS A 293 21.91 0.59 -4.85
C LYS A 293 22.95 1.33 -3.97
N GLN A 294 22.68 2.59 -3.60
CA GLN A 294 23.62 3.43 -2.83
C GLN A 294 23.64 3.19 -1.32
N LYS A 295 22.79 2.30 -0.78
CA LYS A 295 22.85 1.98 0.66
C LYS A 295 23.79 0.79 0.89
N GLU A 296 24.81 0.99 1.71
CA GLU A 296 25.77 -0.03 2.17
C GLU A 296 25.12 -1.23 2.89
N LYS A 297 23.90 -1.08 3.36
CA LYS A 297 23.14 -2.14 4.05
C LYS A 297 22.05 -2.71 3.17
N THR A 298 22.04 -4.03 3.06
CA THR A 298 20.96 -4.76 2.38
C THR A 298 19.65 -4.67 3.19
N LEU A 299 18.53 -5.00 2.56
CA LEU A 299 17.24 -5.13 3.29
C LEU A 299 17.38 -6.14 4.44
N LEU A 300 18.04 -7.27 4.17
CA LEU A 300 18.24 -8.33 5.17
C LEU A 300 19.00 -7.80 6.38
N ASP A 301 20.08 -7.05 6.20
CA ASP A 301 20.83 -6.44 7.31
C ASP A 301 19.99 -5.45 8.13
N SER A 302 19.03 -4.79 7.47
CA SER A 302 18.15 -3.83 8.13
C SER A 302 17.02 -4.49 8.93
N ILE A 303 16.60 -5.70 8.54
CA ILE A 303 15.49 -6.41 9.19
C ILE A 303 15.96 -7.50 10.18
N LYS A 304 17.14 -8.11 9.98
CA LYS A 304 17.70 -9.10 10.92
C LYS A 304 17.61 -8.67 12.39
N PRO A 305 17.98 -7.43 12.76
CA PRO A 305 17.89 -6.97 14.15
C PRO A 305 16.46 -6.88 14.72
N LEU A 306 15.43 -7.09 13.91
CA LEU A 306 14.03 -7.13 14.36
C LEU A 306 13.64 -8.50 14.94
N PHE A 307 14.48 -9.50 14.75
CA PHE A 307 14.26 -10.87 15.16
C PHE A 307 15.41 -11.36 16.04
N ASP A 308 15.16 -12.36 16.87
CA ASP A 308 16.19 -13.00 17.67
C ASP A 308 17.15 -13.76 16.73
N GLU A 309 18.43 -13.45 16.76
CA GLU A 309 19.43 -14.03 15.85
C GLU A 309 19.44 -15.57 15.88
N ASP A 310 19.31 -16.16 17.05
CA ASP A 310 19.28 -17.63 17.22
C ASP A 310 18.06 -18.32 16.60
N LYS A 311 17.08 -17.52 16.14
CA LYS A 311 15.82 -18.01 15.56
C LYS A 311 15.69 -17.66 14.08
N ILE A 312 16.73 -17.12 13.46
CA ILE A 312 16.75 -16.81 12.03
C ILE A 312 17.37 -17.96 11.28
N SER A 313 16.65 -18.46 10.27
CA SER A 313 17.18 -19.38 9.27
C SER A 313 17.09 -18.74 7.90
N GLN A 314 18.20 -18.64 7.19
CA GLN A 314 18.27 -18.18 5.82
C GLN A 314 18.55 -19.38 4.91
N ILE A 315 17.77 -19.49 3.85
CA ILE A 315 17.92 -20.55 2.83
C ILE A 315 18.01 -19.84 1.49
N ASP A 316 19.11 -20.05 0.79
CA ASP A 316 19.36 -19.48 -0.54
C ASP A 316 19.03 -20.54 -1.59
N LEU A 317 18.09 -20.24 -2.48
CA LEU A 317 17.68 -21.08 -3.59
C LEU A 317 18.43 -20.60 -4.84
N THR A 318 19.42 -21.38 -5.30
CA THR A 318 20.27 -21.01 -6.44
C THR A 318 19.69 -21.46 -7.78
N LYS A 319 18.94 -22.56 -7.80
CA LYS A 319 18.35 -23.11 -9.04
C LYS A 319 17.01 -22.50 -9.38
N THR A 320 16.90 -22.02 -10.62
CA THR A 320 15.62 -21.57 -11.18
C THR A 320 15.02 -22.66 -12.06
N TYR A 321 13.75 -22.98 -11.83
CA TYR A 321 12.99 -23.99 -12.57
C TYR A 321 11.94 -23.35 -13.51
N ARG A 322 11.75 -22.04 -13.43
CA ARG A 322 10.73 -21.29 -14.15
C ARG A 322 10.99 -21.28 -15.64
N SER A 323 12.13 -20.74 -16.03
CA SER A 323 12.50 -20.49 -17.41
C SER A 323 13.38 -21.61 -17.98
N THR A 324 13.48 -21.68 -19.30
CA THR A 324 14.46 -22.53 -19.96
C THR A 324 15.88 -22.08 -19.61
N ALA A 325 16.87 -22.99 -19.80
CA ALA A 325 18.28 -22.67 -19.58
C ALA A 325 18.75 -21.49 -20.42
N ASP A 326 18.29 -21.44 -21.68
CA ASP A 326 18.65 -20.40 -22.64
C ASP A 326 18.15 -19.02 -22.18
N ILE A 327 16.89 -18.90 -21.73
CA ILE A 327 16.33 -17.66 -21.18
C ILE A 327 17.05 -17.29 -19.87
N THR A 328 17.29 -18.24 -18.99
CA THR A 328 17.99 -18.00 -17.73
C THR A 328 19.39 -17.47 -17.96
N ASN A 329 20.16 -18.06 -18.86
CA ASN A 329 21.54 -17.63 -19.17
C ASN A 329 21.55 -16.24 -19.82
N PHE A 330 20.62 -15.94 -20.69
CA PHE A 330 20.44 -14.59 -21.26
C PHE A 330 20.13 -13.57 -20.16
N THR A 331 19.14 -13.84 -19.31
CA THR A 331 18.73 -12.89 -18.27
C THR A 331 19.81 -12.68 -17.21
N LYS A 332 20.61 -13.70 -16.90
CA LYS A 332 21.83 -13.56 -16.05
C LYS A 332 22.78 -12.49 -16.59
N GLY A 333 22.95 -12.42 -17.90
CA GLY A 333 23.81 -11.42 -18.54
C GLY A 333 23.31 -9.98 -18.39
N ILE A 334 22.05 -9.77 -18.01
CA ILE A 334 21.53 -8.44 -17.68
C ILE A 334 22.04 -7.99 -16.30
N LEU A 335 22.28 -8.89 -15.36
CA LEU A 335 22.71 -8.56 -14.00
C LEU A 335 24.23 -8.37 -13.90
N LEU A 336 24.67 -7.47 -13.01
CA LEU A 336 26.08 -7.26 -12.71
C LEU A 336 26.66 -8.37 -11.82
N ASP A 337 25.83 -8.96 -10.96
CA ASP A 337 26.18 -10.07 -10.08
C ASP A 337 25.11 -11.15 -10.18
N SER A 338 25.43 -12.19 -10.95
CA SER A 338 24.54 -13.30 -11.24
C SER A 338 25.16 -14.67 -10.94
N GLN A 339 26.31 -14.70 -10.23
CA GLN A 339 27.08 -15.93 -10.01
C GLN A 339 26.31 -17.02 -9.27
N MET A 340 25.37 -16.64 -8.40
CA MET A 340 24.57 -17.57 -7.62
C MET A 340 23.36 -18.14 -8.37
N ILE A 341 23.03 -17.64 -9.57
CA ILE A 341 21.88 -18.13 -10.33
C ILE A 341 22.31 -19.32 -11.19
N GLU A 342 21.74 -20.48 -10.92
CA GLU A 342 21.94 -21.70 -11.71
C GLU A 342 20.72 -21.99 -12.57
N ALA A 343 20.92 -22.16 -13.87
CA ALA A 343 19.84 -22.58 -14.77
C ALA A 343 19.54 -24.07 -14.56
N PHE A 344 18.25 -24.41 -14.54
CA PHE A 344 17.86 -25.83 -14.66
C PHE A 344 18.09 -26.32 -16.08
N ASP A 345 18.54 -27.57 -16.25
CA ASP A 345 18.82 -28.15 -17.57
C ASP A 345 17.53 -28.49 -18.34
N ARG A 346 16.85 -27.41 -18.75
CA ARG A 346 15.67 -27.46 -19.63
C ARG A 346 15.97 -26.58 -20.85
N LYS A 347 16.38 -27.22 -21.95
CA LYS A 347 16.66 -26.52 -23.21
C LYS A 347 15.40 -25.89 -23.79
N GLY A 348 15.54 -24.76 -24.44
CA GLY A 348 14.49 -24.01 -25.11
C GLY A 348 14.97 -23.31 -26.37
N GLU A 349 14.19 -22.36 -26.85
CA GLU A 349 14.62 -21.47 -27.93
C GLU A 349 15.53 -20.39 -27.34
N LEU A 350 16.59 -20.03 -28.08
CA LEU A 350 17.39 -18.86 -27.75
C LEU A 350 16.53 -17.60 -27.78
N PRO A 351 16.67 -16.69 -26.81
CA PRO A 351 16.05 -15.38 -26.85
C PRO A 351 16.35 -14.64 -28.15
N GLN A 352 15.39 -13.85 -28.62
CA GLN A 352 15.55 -13.07 -29.84
C GLN A 352 15.62 -11.59 -29.50
N ILE A 353 16.63 -10.89 -30.04
CA ILE A 353 16.68 -9.42 -30.03
C ILE A 353 16.39 -8.94 -31.43
N VAL A 354 15.30 -8.16 -31.57
CA VAL A 354 14.79 -7.67 -32.84
C VAL A 354 14.97 -6.15 -32.89
N VAL A 355 15.84 -5.68 -33.80
CA VAL A 355 16.11 -4.26 -33.98
C VAL A 355 15.39 -3.73 -35.21
N ARG A 356 14.64 -2.65 -35.07
CA ARG A 356 13.94 -1.99 -36.17
C ARG A 356 14.14 -0.47 -36.10
N SER A 357 14.04 0.18 -37.26
CA SER A 357 14.33 1.62 -37.37
C SER A 357 13.15 2.49 -36.94
N SER A 358 11.94 1.96 -36.86
CA SER A 358 10.73 2.69 -36.48
C SER A 358 9.82 1.87 -35.57
N TYR A 359 9.06 2.56 -34.75
CA TYR A 359 8.04 1.95 -33.89
C TYR A 359 6.99 1.19 -34.70
N LYS A 360 6.65 1.69 -35.91
CA LYS A 360 5.74 1.00 -36.83
C LYS A 360 6.27 -0.37 -37.27
N GLU A 361 7.57 -0.47 -37.51
CA GLU A 361 8.21 -1.75 -37.86
C GLU A 361 8.24 -2.70 -36.66
N ILE A 362 8.43 -2.19 -35.43
CA ILE A 362 8.31 -2.98 -34.19
C ILE A 362 6.91 -3.60 -34.09
N ILE A 363 5.86 -2.80 -34.26
CA ILE A 363 4.47 -3.28 -34.20
C ILE A 363 4.19 -4.31 -35.32
N ALA A 364 4.75 -4.10 -36.53
CA ALA A 364 4.63 -5.06 -37.64
C ALA A 364 5.30 -6.39 -37.30
N GLU A 365 6.51 -6.34 -36.70
CA GLU A 365 7.24 -7.54 -36.24
C GLU A 365 6.46 -8.29 -35.15
N ILE A 366 5.98 -7.58 -34.13
CA ILE A 366 5.13 -8.17 -33.08
C ILE A 366 3.91 -8.83 -33.71
N THR A 367 3.28 -8.18 -34.70
CA THR A 367 2.15 -8.74 -35.43
C THR A 367 2.51 -10.05 -36.15
N GLN A 368 3.68 -10.13 -36.76
CA GLN A 368 4.15 -11.36 -37.42
C GLN A 368 4.43 -12.48 -36.42
N VAL A 369 5.07 -12.14 -35.30
CA VAL A 369 5.32 -13.10 -34.22
C VAL A 369 4.02 -13.66 -33.68
N LEU A 370 3.05 -12.81 -33.37
CA LEU A 370 1.76 -13.24 -32.84
C LEU A 370 0.96 -14.11 -33.81
N LYS A 371 1.02 -13.84 -35.13
CA LYS A 371 0.39 -14.68 -36.15
C LYS A 371 1.01 -16.06 -36.24
N LYS A 372 2.32 -16.20 -35.94
CA LYS A 372 3.02 -17.49 -35.95
C LYS A 372 2.79 -18.29 -34.67
N THR A 373 2.54 -17.60 -33.54
CA THR A 373 2.33 -18.21 -32.23
C THR A 373 0.86 -18.49 -31.88
N ASN A 374 -0.01 -18.59 -32.86
CA ASN A 374 -1.48 -18.62 -32.73
C ASN A 374 -2.04 -19.86 -31.98
N ASP A 375 -1.38 -20.25 -30.88
CA ASP A 375 -1.88 -21.25 -29.93
C ASP A 375 -2.59 -20.54 -28.80
N VAL A 376 -3.90 -20.58 -28.81
CA VAL A 376 -4.80 -19.96 -27.81
C VAL A 376 -4.57 -20.53 -26.41
N SER A 377 -3.85 -21.65 -26.30
CA SER A 377 -3.53 -22.31 -25.03
C SER A 377 -2.33 -21.69 -24.31
N THR A 378 -1.54 -20.83 -24.96
CA THR A 378 -0.33 -20.24 -24.39
C THR A 378 -0.57 -18.79 -23.95
N LEU A 379 -0.14 -18.49 -22.70
CA LEU A 379 -0.24 -17.13 -22.16
C LEU A 379 0.92 -16.27 -22.68
N THR A 380 0.59 -15.34 -23.58
CA THR A 380 1.57 -14.42 -24.18
C THR A 380 1.42 -13.01 -23.63
N ALA A 381 2.51 -12.44 -23.12
CA ALA A 381 2.54 -11.08 -22.60
C ALA A 381 3.40 -10.15 -23.45
N ILE A 382 2.83 -9.02 -23.87
CA ILE A 382 3.59 -7.87 -24.37
C ILE A 382 3.80 -6.93 -23.18
N ILE A 383 5.07 -6.68 -22.83
CA ILE A 383 5.41 -5.88 -21.66
C ILE A 383 6.09 -4.58 -22.10
N GLY A 384 5.41 -3.45 -21.86
CA GLY A 384 5.98 -2.11 -22.03
C GLY A 384 6.58 -1.60 -20.74
N LYS A 385 7.49 -0.64 -20.82
CA LYS A 385 8.07 0.00 -19.63
C LYS A 385 7.04 0.78 -18.84
N THR A 386 6.18 1.52 -19.56
CA THR A 386 5.18 2.41 -18.99
C THR A 386 3.77 2.05 -19.46
N LYS A 387 2.77 2.51 -18.72
CA LYS A 387 1.36 2.37 -19.09
C LYS A 387 1.06 3.03 -20.45
N LYS A 388 1.66 4.19 -20.71
CA LYS A 388 1.48 4.91 -21.96
C LYS A 388 1.95 4.10 -23.16
N GLU A 389 3.14 3.48 -23.09
CA GLU A 389 3.63 2.58 -24.13
C GLU A 389 2.67 1.41 -24.38
N CYS A 390 2.13 0.83 -23.30
CA CYS A 390 1.16 -0.27 -23.41
C CYS A 390 -0.15 0.19 -24.06
N GLU A 391 -0.66 1.37 -23.73
CA GLU A 391 -1.87 1.94 -24.33
C GLU A 391 -1.67 2.22 -25.83
N GLU A 392 -0.50 2.74 -26.24
CA GLU A 392 -0.15 2.97 -27.65
C GLU A 392 -0.04 1.65 -28.43
N ALA A 393 0.62 0.64 -27.88
CA ALA A 393 0.73 -0.67 -28.49
C ALA A 393 -0.63 -1.38 -28.55
N TYR A 394 -1.44 -1.29 -27.49
CA TYR A 394 -2.80 -1.82 -27.47
C TYR A 394 -3.66 -1.20 -28.58
N ALA A 395 -3.62 0.12 -28.74
CA ALA A 395 -4.36 0.80 -29.80
C ALA A 395 -3.95 0.35 -31.20
N ALA A 396 -2.68 -0.02 -31.41
CA ALA A 396 -2.15 -0.48 -32.68
C ALA A 396 -2.49 -1.95 -32.99
N LEU A 397 -2.71 -2.79 -31.96
CA LEU A 397 -2.86 -4.25 -32.12
C LEU A 397 -4.29 -4.76 -31.90
N LYS A 398 -5.15 -4.03 -31.17
CA LYS A 398 -6.49 -4.47 -30.75
C LYS A 398 -7.44 -4.85 -31.92
N ASP A 399 -7.26 -4.26 -33.10
CA ASP A 399 -8.09 -4.53 -34.24
C ASP A 399 -7.68 -5.81 -35.03
N TYR A 400 -6.51 -6.38 -34.65
CA TYR A 400 -5.94 -7.58 -35.28
C TYR A 400 -5.98 -8.82 -34.40
N PHE A 401 -6.05 -8.62 -33.06
CA PHE A 401 -5.96 -9.70 -32.07
C PHE A 401 -6.96 -9.49 -30.93
N ASP A 402 -7.45 -10.59 -30.38
CA ASP A 402 -8.15 -10.58 -29.09
C ASP A 402 -7.10 -10.37 -27.99
N LEU A 403 -7.00 -9.14 -27.53
CA LEU A 403 -5.92 -8.63 -26.70
C LEU A 403 -6.47 -7.90 -25.48
N THR A 404 -6.02 -8.29 -24.29
CA THR A 404 -6.44 -7.64 -23.03
C THR A 404 -5.36 -6.67 -22.52
N LEU A 405 -5.74 -5.40 -22.32
CA LEU A 405 -4.89 -4.41 -21.65
C LEU A 405 -5.07 -4.50 -20.12
N ILE A 406 -4.02 -4.90 -19.43
CA ILE A 406 -3.95 -4.86 -17.97
C ILE A 406 -3.41 -3.51 -17.54
N SER A 407 -4.22 -2.72 -16.85
CA SER A 407 -3.87 -1.34 -16.45
C SER A 407 -3.98 -1.07 -14.95
N LYS A 408 -4.43 -2.07 -14.17
CA LYS A 408 -4.62 -1.97 -12.70
C LYS A 408 -4.19 -3.26 -12.02
N GLU A 409 -3.64 -3.13 -10.82
CA GLU A 409 -3.07 -4.21 -10.00
C GLU A 409 -4.07 -5.34 -9.66
N ASN A 410 -5.35 -4.99 -9.48
CA ASN A 410 -6.41 -5.96 -9.10
C ASN A 410 -7.25 -6.44 -10.30
N GLN A 411 -6.78 -6.23 -11.52
CA GLN A 411 -7.44 -6.72 -12.71
C GLN A 411 -7.16 -8.23 -12.87
N LYS A 412 -8.20 -9.05 -13.08
CA LYS A 412 -8.01 -10.47 -13.36
C LYS A 412 -7.18 -10.63 -14.62
N LEU A 413 -6.17 -11.49 -14.57
CA LEU A 413 -5.49 -11.96 -15.77
C LEU A 413 -6.52 -12.65 -16.65
N ALA A 414 -6.52 -12.28 -17.93
CA ALA A 414 -7.22 -13.01 -18.96
C ALA A 414 -6.28 -14.09 -19.54
N ASP A 415 -6.83 -15.20 -19.99
CA ASP A 415 -6.08 -16.19 -20.76
C ASP A 415 -5.74 -15.62 -22.17
N GLY A 416 -4.68 -16.12 -22.77
CA GLY A 416 -4.29 -15.76 -24.14
C GLY A 416 -3.32 -14.58 -24.21
N LEU A 417 -3.65 -13.57 -25.02
CA LEU A 417 -2.74 -12.45 -25.28
C LEU A 417 -3.06 -11.25 -24.40
N ILE A 418 -2.06 -10.81 -23.65
CA ILE A 418 -2.19 -9.64 -22.77
C ILE A 418 -1.10 -8.62 -23.03
N ILE A 419 -1.41 -7.36 -22.74
CA ILE A 419 -0.44 -6.27 -22.72
C ILE A 419 -0.48 -5.57 -21.37
N LEU A 420 0.68 -5.30 -20.77
CA LEU A 420 0.77 -4.73 -19.46
C LEU A 420 2.07 -3.94 -19.26
N PRO A 421 2.07 -2.92 -18.39
CA PRO A 421 3.30 -2.23 -18.01
C PRO A 421 4.16 -3.10 -17.08
N SER A 422 5.47 -2.86 -17.14
CA SER A 422 6.52 -3.60 -16.45
C SER A 422 6.26 -3.88 -14.97
N TYR A 423 5.76 -2.88 -14.26
CA TYR A 423 5.48 -2.97 -12.84
C TYR A 423 4.28 -3.86 -12.47
N LEU A 424 3.36 -4.13 -13.42
CA LEU A 424 2.26 -5.08 -13.25
C LEU A 424 2.65 -6.52 -13.65
N ALA A 425 3.77 -6.69 -14.35
CA ALA A 425 4.28 -8.02 -14.73
C ALA A 425 4.92 -8.76 -13.54
N LYS A 426 5.20 -8.07 -12.45
CA LYS A 426 5.83 -8.65 -11.29
C LYS A 426 4.96 -9.69 -10.62
N GLY A 427 5.59 -10.83 -10.23
CA GLY A 427 4.86 -11.98 -9.65
C GLY A 427 4.08 -12.80 -10.66
N LEU A 428 4.03 -12.38 -11.94
CA LEU A 428 3.38 -13.11 -13.01
C LEU A 428 4.39 -13.92 -13.83
N GLU A 429 3.90 -14.93 -14.54
CA GLU A 429 4.69 -15.81 -15.39
C GLU A 429 3.93 -16.02 -16.70
N PHE A 430 4.65 -16.05 -17.82
CA PHE A 430 4.08 -16.14 -19.15
C PHE A 430 4.85 -17.13 -20.00
N ASP A 431 4.15 -17.90 -20.80
CA ASP A 431 4.80 -18.82 -21.75
C ASP A 431 5.71 -18.05 -22.71
N THR A 432 5.20 -16.94 -23.24
CA THR A 432 5.95 -16.04 -24.12
C THR A 432 5.93 -14.62 -23.58
N VAL A 433 7.10 -13.98 -23.53
CA VAL A 433 7.23 -12.55 -23.26
C VAL A 433 7.79 -11.82 -24.45
N ILE A 434 7.13 -10.74 -24.83
CA ILE A 434 7.60 -9.77 -25.81
C ILE A 434 7.87 -8.45 -25.08
N VAL A 435 9.15 -8.05 -24.96
CA VAL A 435 9.53 -6.74 -24.45
C VAL A 435 9.32 -5.71 -25.54
N LEU A 436 8.46 -4.74 -25.33
CA LEU A 436 7.95 -3.83 -26.35
C LEU A 436 9.03 -2.89 -26.94
N ASP A 437 9.92 -2.36 -26.10
CA ASP A 437 11.06 -1.53 -26.55
C ASP A 437 12.18 -1.53 -25.50
N ALA A 438 13.25 -2.25 -25.78
CA ALA A 438 14.48 -2.27 -24.98
C ALA A 438 15.60 -1.44 -25.64
N SER A 439 15.27 -0.32 -26.25
CA SER A 439 16.23 0.58 -26.86
C SER A 439 17.05 1.40 -25.85
N ALA A 440 18.16 1.94 -26.30
CA ALA A 440 18.99 2.87 -25.54
C ALA A 440 18.25 4.15 -25.10
N ASN A 441 17.22 4.55 -25.85
CA ASN A 441 16.38 5.69 -25.47
C ASN A 441 15.38 5.37 -24.35
N ASN A 442 15.01 4.11 -24.22
CA ASN A 442 14.02 3.67 -23.24
C ASN A 442 14.68 3.10 -21.97
N TYR A 443 15.72 2.29 -22.10
CA TYR A 443 16.48 1.71 -20.99
C TYR A 443 17.93 2.17 -21.05
N GLN A 444 18.25 3.29 -20.41
CA GLN A 444 19.56 3.92 -20.43
C GLN A 444 20.27 3.88 -19.07
N LEU A 445 19.49 4.00 -17.99
CA LEU A 445 20.04 4.19 -16.65
C LEU A 445 20.35 2.84 -15.99
N GLU A 446 21.46 2.79 -15.28
CA GLU A 446 21.84 1.60 -14.50
C GLU A 446 20.77 1.19 -13.47
N SER A 447 20.01 2.16 -12.95
CA SER A 447 18.86 1.89 -12.05
C SER A 447 17.72 1.13 -12.73
N GLU A 448 17.68 1.08 -14.05
CA GLU A 448 16.64 0.39 -14.84
C GLU A 448 17.01 -1.08 -15.16
N ARG A 449 18.24 -1.48 -14.88
CA ARG A 449 18.77 -2.84 -15.12
C ARG A 449 17.91 -3.92 -14.46
N THR A 450 17.60 -3.72 -13.19
CA THR A 450 16.76 -4.64 -12.42
C THR A 450 15.34 -4.75 -13.00
N LEU A 451 14.79 -3.64 -13.51
CA LEU A 451 13.49 -3.64 -14.17
C LEU A 451 13.51 -4.47 -15.45
N LEU A 452 14.53 -4.27 -16.30
CA LEU A 452 14.69 -5.01 -17.54
C LEU A 452 14.90 -6.52 -17.27
N TYR A 453 15.75 -6.85 -16.27
CA TYR A 453 15.89 -8.24 -15.80
C TYR A 453 14.56 -8.84 -15.35
N THR A 454 13.80 -8.10 -14.54
CA THR A 454 12.52 -8.56 -14.02
C THR A 454 11.54 -8.88 -15.15
N ILE A 455 11.46 -8.04 -16.16
CA ILE A 455 10.58 -8.26 -17.32
C ILE A 455 11.01 -9.50 -18.10
N CYS A 456 12.27 -9.59 -18.45
CA CYS A 456 12.79 -10.71 -19.25
C CYS A 456 12.65 -12.05 -18.48
N SER A 457 12.82 -12.05 -17.16
CA SER A 457 12.70 -13.25 -16.32
C SER A 457 11.23 -13.71 -16.10
N ARG A 458 10.25 -13.00 -16.66
CA ARG A 458 8.83 -13.46 -16.68
C ARG A 458 8.56 -14.52 -17.75
N ALA A 459 9.46 -14.67 -18.73
CA ALA A 459 9.32 -15.66 -19.80
C ALA A 459 9.67 -17.07 -19.30
N MET A 460 8.77 -18.03 -19.56
CA MET A 460 8.99 -19.44 -19.26
C MET A 460 9.61 -20.19 -20.42
N HIS A 461 9.11 -19.99 -21.66
CA HIS A 461 9.45 -20.76 -22.84
C HIS A 461 10.06 -19.92 -23.96
N ARG A 462 9.60 -18.69 -24.16
CA ARG A 462 10.04 -17.85 -25.27
C ARG A 462 10.20 -16.39 -24.84
N LEU A 463 11.33 -15.79 -25.21
CA LEU A 463 11.64 -14.38 -24.94
C LEU A 463 11.99 -13.66 -26.22
N ILE A 464 11.28 -12.57 -26.50
CA ILE A 464 11.54 -11.68 -27.63
C ILE A 464 11.74 -10.28 -27.09
N VAL A 465 12.86 -9.67 -27.38
CA VAL A 465 13.22 -8.33 -26.95
C VAL A 465 13.26 -7.43 -28.18
N THR A 466 12.31 -6.51 -28.33
CA THR A 466 12.35 -5.58 -29.47
C THR A 466 13.05 -4.28 -29.07
N SER A 467 13.67 -3.62 -30.05
CA SER A 467 14.41 -2.38 -29.87
C SER A 467 14.14 -1.42 -31.02
N HIS A 468 13.70 -0.21 -30.68
CA HIS A 468 13.59 0.90 -31.61
C HIS A 468 14.92 1.64 -31.75
N GLY A 469 15.68 1.32 -32.79
CA GLY A 469 17.03 1.84 -32.98
C GLY A 469 18.07 1.10 -32.13
N ALA A 470 19.05 1.82 -31.59
CA ALA A 470 20.14 1.21 -30.82
C ALA A 470 19.65 0.43 -29.60
N ILE A 471 20.20 -0.77 -29.41
CA ILE A 471 19.90 -1.63 -28.25
C ILE A 471 20.37 -0.94 -26.96
N SER A 472 19.64 -1.17 -25.88
CA SER A 472 20.02 -0.68 -24.54
C SER A 472 21.44 -1.08 -24.17
N PRO A 473 22.24 -0.16 -23.59
CA PRO A 473 23.57 -0.50 -23.06
C PRO A 473 23.52 -1.55 -21.93
N LEU A 474 22.36 -1.74 -21.30
CA LEU A 474 22.15 -2.75 -20.27
C LEU A 474 22.16 -4.19 -20.80
N LEU A 475 22.07 -4.36 -22.12
CA LEU A 475 22.15 -5.65 -22.80
C LEU A 475 23.51 -5.88 -23.48
N ALA A 476 24.44 -4.90 -23.44
CA ALA A 476 25.69 -4.94 -24.18
C ALA A 476 26.64 -6.02 -23.69
N ASP A 477 26.59 -6.38 -22.40
CA ASP A 477 27.50 -7.36 -21.79
C ASP A 477 27.02 -8.81 -21.96
N ILE A 478 25.87 -9.04 -22.62
CA ILE A 478 25.35 -10.39 -22.85
C ILE A 478 26.15 -11.05 -24.00
N PRO A 479 26.74 -12.24 -23.80
CA PRO A 479 27.40 -12.98 -24.84
C PRO A 479 26.51 -13.23 -26.05
N SER A 480 27.05 -13.02 -27.25
CA SER A 480 26.27 -13.07 -28.52
C SER A 480 25.79 -14.48 -28.90
N ASP A 481 26.33 -15.52 -28.29
CA ASP A 481 25.90 -16.92 -28.43
C ASP A 481 24.64 -17.25 -27.58
N LEU A 482 24.22 -16.35 -26.71
CA LEU A 482 23.03 -16.53 -25.86
C LEU A 482 21.74 -15.95 -26.45
N TYR A 483 21.78 -15.37 -27.65
CA TYR A 483 20.60 -14.82 -28.30
C TYR A 483 20.73 -14.76 -29.83
N HIS A 484 19.62 -14.64 -30.52
CA HIS A 484 19.58 -14.34 -31.93
C HIS A 484 19.32 -12.86 -32.18
N LEU A 485 20.18 -12.18 -32.91
CA LEU A 485 20.00 -10.77 -33.32
C LEU A 485 19.45 -10.72 -34.74
N THR A 486 18.31 -9.99 -34.93
CA THR A 486 17.65 -9.84 -36.24
C THR A 486 17.25 -8.41 -36.56
#